data_d521adb5a29acba2bd7bedd54417ed67
#
_entry.id   d521adb5a29acba2bd7bedd54417ed67
#
_cell.length_a   1.000
_cell.length_b   1.000
_cell.length_c   1.000
_cell.angle_alpha   90.00
_cell.angle_beta   90.00
_cell.angle_gamma   90.00
#
_symmetry.space_group_name_H-M   'P 1'
#
loop_
_entity.id
_entity.type
_entity.pdbx_description
1 polymer ?
#
loop_
_entity_poly.entity_id
_entity_poly.type
_entity_poly.pdbx_seq_one_letter_code
_entity_poly.pdbx_strand_id
1 'polypeptide(L)'
;MLPVNIGGHSAYQDTFVSEFLKFYPDPFSLSKSTWDYIVPFWYLDLSMTDSIMQECYSIFGPEPRLPSCMLRSYLLALKLKVTSITVWCRMLRETPLYAILSGFSFGDTPGVGTFYDFFSRIWQDDEYNLSPKDRFPKMKPPKGKKKGDKTPCDSSSTASRLLPLLERWQLKPANPFFLIFRLYHQQFLSFSCSKGLIDTEHLALAGDGTPVRTAAQQRKKRICDCKENGCSSCNCKRHYSQPDCNWGWDSHRECYFFGYHLYMYVASDSHSDLPVFPLLERASRHDMLSFLHSFFTMKAYLPEFRIEKLLLDSAHDAYAVYEYCRQENITPFIDLNPGHTGHFTYKDDFTIDEDGVPICKMGLRMHKDGYEAAKHRAKYRCPKANRKQGCFCEHPCSPAKYGRTVHIFAADNPRLFNIPPRDSTAWKREYDGRTSVERSNKREKEDYKLEYGRHRSTKMWYCRLYGIMMLQHLDAWEMPSVETFQKSLLGLAA
;
A
#
# COMPACT_ATOMS: atom_id res chain seq x y z
N MET A 1 -11.91 -21.43 -25.52
CA MET A 1 -10.65 -21.97 -25.01
C MET A 1 -9.55 -20.99 -25.38
N LEU A 2 -8.66 -20.65 -24.46
CA LEU A 2 -7.44 -19.96 -24.86
C LEU A 2 -6.61 -20.91 -25.74
N PRO A 3 -5.93 -20.41 -26.80
CA PRO A 3 -5.09 -21.25 -27.64
C PRO A 3 -4.02 -21.96 -26.82
N VAL A 4 -3.76 -23.23 -27.12
CA VAL A 4 -2.79 -24.05 -26.40
C VAL A 4 -1.35 -23.56 -26.65
N ASN A 5 -1.08 -22.97 -27.81
CA ASN A 5 0.18 -22.33 -28.17
C ASN A 5 0.02 -20.82 -28.21
N ILE A 6 0.17 -20.20 -27.06
CA ILE A 6 0.27 -18.76 -26.95
C ILE A 6 1.72 -18.41 -27.27
N GLY A 7 1.96 -17.68 -28.34
CA GLY A 7 3.30 -17.39 -28.87
C GLY A 7 4.21 -16.53 -27.96
N GLY A 8 3.80 -16.33 -26.73
CA GLY A 8 4.57 -15.56 -25.72
C GLY A 8 4.79 -14.10 -26.08
N HIS A 9 5.75 -13.49 -25.41
CA HIS A 9 6.07 -12.07 -25.61
C HIS A 9 6.62 -11.76 -26.99
N SER A 10 7.45 -12.66 -27.56
CA SER A 10 8.00 -12.49 -28.92
C SER A 10 6.92 -12.41 -29.98
N ALA A 11 5.87 -13.23 -29.90
CA ALA A 11 4.77 -13.17 -30.86
C ALA A 11 4.01 -11.85 -30.81
N TYR A 12 3.86 -11.25 -29.60
CA TYR A 12 3.34 -9.90 -29.46
C TYR A 12 4.25 -8.88 -30.16
N GLN A 13 5.57 -8.99 -29.95
CA GLN A 13 6.55 -8.08 -30.56
C GLN A 13 6.56 -8.19 -32.09
N ASP A 14 6.52 -9.39 -32.64
CA ASP A 14 6.45 -9.63 -34.10
C ASP A 14 5.16 -9.05 -34.70
N THR A 15 4.02 -9.26 -34.03
CA THR A 15 2.74 -8.68 -34.43
C THR A 15 2.77 -7.16 -34.37
N PHE A 16 3.35 -6.61 -33.28
CA PHE A 16 3.51 -5.17 -33.14
C PHE A 16 4.31 -4.58 -34.30
N VAL A 17 5.50 -5.12 -34.63
CA VAL A 17 6.35 -4.61 -35.71
C VAL A 17 5.59 -4.62 -37.03
N SER A 18 4.98 -5.76 -37.38
CA SER A 18 4.28 -5.93 -38.65
C SER A 18 3.08 -4.97 -38.80
N GLU A 19 2.29 -4.79 -37.76
CA GLU A 19 1.12 -3.90 -37.78
C GLU A 19 1.53 -2.42 -37.65
N PHE A 20 2.54 -2.13 -36.82
CA PHE A 20 2.97 -0.75 -36.57
C PHE A 20 3.50 -0.10 -37.85
N LEU A 21 4.36 -0.79 -38.61
CA LEU A 21 4.94 -0.25 -39.83
C LEU A 21 3.95 -0.05 -40.97
N LYS A 22 2.80 -0.75 -40.96
CA LYS A 22 1.71 -0.51 -41.92
C LYS A 22 1.11 0.88 -41.76
N PHE A 23 0.97 1.36 -40.53
CA PHE A 23 0.33 2.65 -40.23
C PHE A 23 1.33 3.77 -39.97
N TYR A 24 2.56 3.42 -39.58
CA TYR A 24 3.63 4.36 -39.25
C TYR A 24 4.92 3.96 -39.99
N PRO A 25 4.95 4.11 -41.32
CA PRO A 25 6.12 3.69 -42.14
C PRO A 25 7.37 4.52 -41.84
N ASP A 26 7.20 5.75 -41.33
CA ASP A 26 8.28 6.57 -40.77
C ASP A 26 8.10 6.72 -39.24
N PRO A 27 8.67 5.80 -38.43
CA PRO A 27 8.59 5.89 -36.97
C PRO A 27 9.18 7.17 -36.39
N PHE A 28 10.16 7.79 -37.05
CA PHE A 28 10.82 8.99 -36.54
C PHE A 28 9.92 10.23 -36.59
N SER A 29 8.81 10.18 -37.34
CA SER A 29 7.81 11.26 -37.36
C SER A 29 6.98 11.35 -36.04
N LEU A 30 7.01 10.32 -35.19
CA LEU A 30 6.27 10.32 -33.95
C LEU A 30 6.95 11.20 -32.89
N SER A 31 6.12 11.89 -32.10
CA SER A 31 6.60 12.75 -31.02
C SER A 31 7.32 11.96 -29.91
N LYS A 32 8.25 12.61 -29.21
CA LYS A 32 8.93 12.01 -28.05
C LYS A 32 7.94 11.50 -27.01
N SER A 33 6.90 12.26 -26.71
CA SER A 33 5.86 11.87 -25.76
C SER A 33 5.09 10.62 -26.18
N THR A 34 5.04 10.29 -27.46
CA THR A 34 4.48 9.04 -27.97
C THR A 34 5.41 7.86 -27.64
N TRP A 35 6.70 8.05 -27.82
CA TRP A 35 7.69 7.03 -27.50
C TRP A 35 7.81 6.74 -26.01
N ASP A 36 7.53 7.71 -25.13
CA ASP A 36 7.54 7.55 -23.67
C ASP A 36 6.56 6.47 -23.18
N TYR A 37 5.53 6.11 -23.95
CA TYR A 37 4.67 4.98 -23.62
C TYR A 37 4.85 3.78 -24.58
N ILE A 38 5.31 3.96 -25.83
CA ILE A 38 5.59 2.83 -26.73
C ILE A 38 6.70 1.94 -26.14
N VAL A 39 7.82 2.54 -25.76
CA VAL A 39 8.99 1.79 -25.29
C VAL A 39 8.67 0.91 -24.07
N PRO A 40 8.10 1.42 -22.97
CA PRO A 40 7.76 0.58 -21.83
C PRO A 40 6.76 -0.52 -22.19
N PHE A 41 5.76 -0.25 -23.01
CA PHE A 41 4.75 -1.25 -23.37
C PHE A 41 5.26 -2.32 -24.32
N TRP A 42 6.25 -2.00 -25.16
CA TRP A 42 6.96 -2.97 -25.97
C TRP A 42 7.73 -3.97 -25.12
N TYR A 43 8.43 -3.50 -24.06
CA TYR A 43 9.23 -4.36 -23.18
C TYR A 43 8.40 -5.04 -22.08
N LEU A 44 7.15 -4.64 -21.90
CA LEU A 44 6.25 -5.22 -20.91
C LEU A 44 5.85 -6.64 -21.30
N ASP A 45 6.49 -7.65 -20.72
CA ASP A 45 6.11 -9.04 -20.89
C ASP A 45 4.90 -9.39 -19.99
N LEU A 46 3.78 -9.70 -20.61
CA LEU A 46 2.55 -10.14 -19.96
C LEU A 46 2.16 -11.57 -20.34
N SER A 47 3.07 -12.36 -20.89
CA SER A 47 2.80 -13.73 -21.34
C SER A 47 2.30 -14.64 -20.20
N MET A 48 2.77 -14.42 -18.96
CA MET A 48 2.28 -15.15 -17.79
C MET A 48 0.79 -14.89 -17.48
N THR A 49 0.24 -13.76 -17.91
CA THR A 49 -1.20 -13.45 -17.71
C THR A 49 -2.07 -14.53 -18.34
N ASP A 50 -1.71 -14.99 -19.52
CA ASP A 50 -2.50 -15.98 -20.26
C ASP A 50 -2.51 -17.34 -19.55
N SER A 51 -1.35 -17.76 -19.03
CA SER A 51 -1.22 -18.99 -18.24
C SER A 51 -1.96 -18.89 -16.90
N ILE A 52 -1.82 -17.78 -16.19
CA ILE A 52 -2.47 -17.55 -14.90
C ILE A 52 -4.00 -17.56 -15.03
N MET A 53 -4.51 -17.02 -16.14
CA MET A 53 -5.95 -16.88 -16.36
C MET A 53 -6.58 -18.02 -17.15
N GLN A 54 -5.82 -19.01 -17.57
CA GLN A 54 -6.31 -20.10 -18.43
C GLN A 54 -7.55 -20.80 -17.85
N GLU A 55 -7.54 -21.06 -16.54
CA GLU A 55 -8.67 -21.73 -15.84
C GLU A 55 -9.94 -20.85 -15.76
N CYS A 56 -9.83 -19.54 -16.01
CA CYS A 56 -10.94 -18.62 -15.99
C CYS A 56 -11.72 -18.58 -17.32
N TYR A 57 -11.28 -19.35 -18.31
CA TYR A 57 -11.89 -19.39 -19.63
C TYR A 57 -12.48 -20.76 -19.94
N SER A 58 -13.73 -20.77 -20.43
CA SER A 58 -14.40 -21.99 -20.85
C SER A 58 -13.67 -22.67 -22.00
N ILE A 59 -13.70 -24.00 -22.03
CA ILE A 59 -13.25 -24.80 -23.17
C ILE A 59 -14.23 -24.78 -24.34
N PHE A 60 -15.45 -24.24 -24.12
CA PHE A 60 -16.50 -24.12 -25.12
C PHE A 60 -16.76 -22.67 -25.49
N GLY A 61 -17.20 -22.41 -26.71
CA GLY A 61 -17.60 -21.10 -27.20
C GLY A 61 -16.57 -20.47 -28.17
N PRO A 62 -16.81 -19.20 -28.57
CA PRO A 62 -15.91 -18.49 -29.49
C PRO A 62 -14.55 -18.25 -28.83
N GLU A 63 -13.51 -18.12 -29.64
CA GLU A 63 -12.17 -17.83 -29.17
C GLU A 63 -12.13 -16.47 -28.44
N PRO A 64 -11.68 -16.44 -27.21
CA PRO A 64 -11.60 -15.22 -26.44
C PRO A 64 -10.38 -14.39 -26.84
N ARG A 65 -10.44 -13.08 -26.58
CA ARG A 65 -9.24 -12.23 -26.64
C ARG A 65 -8.24 -12.67 -25.60
N LEU A 66 -6.96 -12.65 -25.93
CA LEU A 66 -5.87 -13.02 -25.00
C LEU A 66 -5.90 -12.14 -23.75
N PRO A 67 -5.88 -12.73 -22.56
CA PRO A 67 -5.84 -12.00 -21.30
C PRO A 67 -4.66 -11.01 -21.22
N SER A 68 -3.50 -11.38 -21.74
CA SER A 68 -2.31 -10.50 -21.83
C SER A 68 -2.58 -9.24 -22.65
N CYS A 69 -3.25 -9.35 -23.80
CA CYS A 69 -3.65 -8.22 -24.61
C CYS A 69 -4.70 -7.35 -23.90
N MET A 70 -5.68 -7.98 -23.24
CA MET A 70 -6.69 -7.26 -22.46
C MET A 70 -6.08 -6.49 -21.29
N LEU A 71 -5.14 -7.09 -20.55
CA LEU A 71 -4.44 -6.44 -19.45
C LEU A 71 -3.56 -5.30 -19.97
N ARG A 72 -2.76 -5.54 -21.03
CA ARG A 72 -1.93 -4.51 -21.67
C ARG A 72 -2.77 -3.31 -22.14
N SER A 73 -3.89 -3.57 -22.77
CA SER A 73 -4.83 -2.53 -23.20
C SER A 73 -5.38 -1.71 -22.03
N TYR A 74 -5.73 -2.38 -20.94
CA TYR A 74 -6.21 -1.70 -19.74
C TYR A 74 -5.13 -0.84 -19.08
N LEU A 75 -3.91 -1.37 -18.96
CA LEU A 75 -2.75 -0.60 -18.45
C LEU A 75 -2.45 0.61 -19.34
N LEU A 76 -2.53 0.47 -20.66
CA LEU A 76 -2.36 1.60 -21.60
C LEU A 76 -3.44 2.67 -21.39
N ALA A 77 -4.70 2.27 -21.19
CA ALA A 77 -5.76 3.22 -20.85
C ALA A 77 -5.46 4.00 -19.58
N LEU A 78 -4.96 3.34 -18.53
CA LEU A 78 -4.57 3.99 -17.27
C LEU A 78 -3.37 4.92 -17.46
N LYS A 79 -2.36 4.51 -18.23
CA LYS A 79 -1.17 5.33 -18.55
C LYS A 79 -1.56 6.61 -19.26
N LEU A 80 -2.50 6.53 -20.18
CA LEU A 80 -3.08 7.66 -20.90
C LEU A 80 -4.15 8.41 -20.08
N LYS A 81 -4.34 8.06 -18.80
CA LYS A 81 -5.29 8.71 -17.88
C LYS A 81 -6.75 8.62 -18.32
N VAL A 82 -7.10 7.62 -19.14
CA VAL A 82 -8.47 7.38 -19.57
C VAL A 82 -9.23 6.69 -18.44
N THR A 83 -10.30 7.32 -17.95
CA THR A 83 -11.06 6.84 -16.78
C THR A 83 -12.32 6.07 -17.14
N SER A 84 -12.68 6.00 -18.41
CA SER A 84 -13.90 5.36 -18.93
C SER A 84 -13.57 4.29 -19.96
N ILE A 85 -14.00 3.05 -19.71
CA ILE A 85 -13.85 1.93 -20.65
C ILE A 85 -14.57 2.22 -21.97
N THR A 86 -15.72 2.88 -21.94
CA THR A 86 -16.46 3.28 -23.17
C THR A 86 -15.63 4.25 -24.02
N VAL A 87 -14.98 5.23 -23.38
CA VAL A 87 -14.08 6.15 -24.09
C VAL A 87 -12.88 5.41 -24.64
N TRP A 88 -12.29 4.51 -23.85
CA TRP A 88 -11.15 3.70 -24.26
C TRP A 88 -11.45 2.84 -25.48
N CYS A 89 -12.57 2.11 -25.50
CA CYS A 89 -13.00 1.31 -26.66
C CYS A 89 -13.21 2.17 -27.92
N ARG A 90 -13.64 3.43 -27.79
CA ARG A 90 -13.70 4.35 -28.91
C ARG A 90 -12.30 4.72 -29.41
N MET A 91 -11.39 5.09 -28.50
CA MET A 91 -10.00 5.43 -28.85
C MET A 91 -9.27 4.26 -29.54
N LEU A 92 -9.49 3.02 -29.11
CA LEU A 92 -8.94 1.82 -29.76
C LEU A 92 -9.41 1.69 -31.22
N ARG A 93 -10.65 2.07 -31.53
CA ARG A 93 -11.20 2.01 -32.89
C ARG A 93 -10.76 3.17 -33.77
N GLU A 94 -10.46 4.32 -33.19
CA GLU A 94 -10.11 5.55 -33.91
C GLU A 94 -8.59 5.69 -34.12
N THR A 95 -7.76 5.07 -33.25
CA THR A 95 -6.31 5.27 -33.25
C THR A 95 -5.57 3.96 -33.42
N PRO A 96 -4.97 3.69 -34.62
CA PRO A 96 -4.23 2.44 -34.86
C PRO A 96 -3.19 2.12 -33.79
N LEU A 97 -2.42 3.10 -33.37
CA LEU A 97 -1.36 2.94 -32.37
C LEU A 97 -1.86 2.29 -31.08
N TYR A 98 -3.02 2.70 -30.57
CA TYR A 98 -3.52 2.16 -29.30
C TYR A 98 -3.99 0.71 -29.42
N ALA A 99 -4.58 0.37 -30.57
CA ALA A 99 -4.96 -1.03 -30.84
C ALA A 99 -3.72 -1.90 -30.94
N ILE A 100 -2.75 -1.52 -31.76
CA ILE A 100 -1.52 -2.27 -32.02
C ILE A 100 -0.69 -2.43 -30.74
N LEU A 101 -0.51 -1.35 -29.98
CA LEU A 101 0.24 -1.37 -28.72
C LEU A 101 -0.46 -2.20 -27.65
N SER A 102 -1.78 -2.35 -27.73
CA SER A 102 -2.55 -3.28 -26.89
C SER A 102 -2.39 -4.75 -27.29
N GLY A 103 -1.89 -5.03 -28.49
CA GLY A 103 -1.78 -6.38 -29.08
C GLY A 103 -3.03 -6.78 -29.90
N PHE A 104 -3.79 -5.79 -30.41
CA PHE A 104 -4.92 -6.03 -31.30
C PHE A 104 -4.62 -5.50 -32.71
N SER A 105 -5.15 -6.18 -33.73
CA SER A 105 -5.16 -5.61 -35.08
C SER A 105 -6.10 -4.43 -35.15
N PHE A 106 -5.70 -3.37 -35.85
CA PHE A 106 -6.58 -2.24 -36.08
C PHE A 106 -7.82 -2.65 -36.90
N GLY A 107 -9.00 -2.31 -36.41
CA GLY A 107 -10.29 -2.75 -36.94
C GLY A 107 -10.88 -3.97 -36.24
N ASP A 108 -10.09 -4.74 -35.46
CA ASP A 108 -10.54 -5.88 -34.67
C ASP A 108 -10.27 -5.67 -33.18
N THR A 109 -10.88 -4.69 -32.58
CA THR A 109 -10.67 -4.28 -31.18
C THR A 109 -11.81 -4.74 -30.26
N PRO A 110 -11.52 -4.99 -28.96
CA PRO A 110 -12.54 -5.42 -28.02
C PRO A 110 -13.61 -4.36 -27.76
N GLY A 111 -14.82 -4.82 -27.52
CA GLY A 111 -15.92 -3.97 -27.09
C GLY A 111 -15.94 -3.74 -25.58
N VAL A 112 -16.84 -2.86 -25.13
CA VAL A 112 -17.01 -2.52 -23.72
C VAL A 112 -17.38 -3.76 -22.88
N GLY A 113 -18.28 -4.64 -23.40
CA GLY A 113 -18.66 -5.88 -22.74
C GLY A 113 -17.45 -6.79 -22.50
N THR A 114 -16.58 -6.95 -23.51
CA THR A 114 -15.37 -7.78 -23.42
C THR A 114 -14.44 -7.34 -22.28
N PHE A 115 -14.29 -6.03 -22.04
CA PHE A 115 -13.52 -5.53 -20.90
C PHE A 115 -14.19 -5.86 -19.57
N TYR A 116 -15.51 -5.70 -19.45
CA TYR A 116 -16.20 -6.05 -18.22
C TYR A 116 -16.21 -7.57 -17.96
N ASP A 117 -16.26 -8.39 -18.99
CA ASP A 117 -16.10 -9.84 -18.90
C ASP A 117 -14.69 -10.20 -18.43
N PHE A 118 -13.66 -9.53 -18.96
CA PHE A 118 -12.29 -9.70 -18.50
C PHE A 118 -12.14 -9.36 -17.00
N PHE A 119 -12.66 -8.20 -16.55
CA PHE A 119 -12.63 -7.83 -15.14
C PHE A 119 -13.42 -8.81 -14.26
N SER A 120 -14.48 -9.38 -14.78
CA SER A 120 -15.27 -10.38 -14.05
C SER A 120 -14.51 -11.69 -13.88
N ARG A 121 -13.70 -12.09 -14.85
CA ARG A 121 -12.83 -13.27 -14.76
C ARG A 121 -11.67 -13.08 -13.78
N ILE A 122 -11.06 -11.90 -13.73
CA ILE A 122 -10.03 -11.59 -12.73
C ILE A 122 -10.56 -11.71 -11.30
N TRP A 123 -11.88 -11.53 -11.12
CA TRP A 123 -12.53 -11.57 -9.82
C TRP A 123 -13.39 -12.82 -9.71
N GLN A 124 -12.86 -13.86 -9.11
CA GLN A 124 -13.43 -15.20 -9.12
C GLN A 124 -14.65 -15.40 -8.21
N ASP A 125 -14.85 -14.54 -7.22
CA ASP A 125 -15.93 -14.67 -6.24
C ASP A 125 -16.78 -13.39 -6.19
N ASP A 126 -18.00 -13.47 -6.73
CA ASP A 126 -18.94 -12.34 -6.75
C ASP A 126 -19.67 -12.13 -5.41
N GLU A 127 -19.70 -13.16 -4.55
CA GLU A 127 -20.39 -13.12 -3.26
C GLU A 127 -19.51 -12.57 -2.13
N TYR A 128 -18.21 -12.43 -2.36
CA TYR A 128 -17.29 -11.96 -1.34
C TYR A 128 -17.57 -10.50 -0.98
N ASN A 129 -18.12 -10.31 0.20
CA ASN A 129 -18.30 -9.00 0.79
C ASN A 129 -17.00 -8.54 1.45
N LEU A 130 -16.31 -7.61 0.80
CA LEU A 130 -15.10 -6.97 1.33
C LEU A 130 -15.39 -6.05 2.53
N SER A 131 -16.66 -5.99 2.95
CA SER A 131 -17.05 -5.18 4.09
C SER A 131 -16.40 -5.72 5.37
N PRO A 132 -15.46 -4.99 5.97
CA PRO A 132 -14.80 -5.40 7.20
C PRO A 132 -15.71 -5.36 8.41
N LYS A 133 -17.00 -5.05 8.22
CA LYS A 133 -17.98 -4.98 9.30
C LYS A 133 -18.05 -6.24 10.14
N ASP A 134 -17.84 -7.37 9.51
CA ASP A 134 -18.00 -8.68 10.13
C ASP A 134 -16.66 -9.32 10.53
N ARG A 135 -15.52 -8.73 10.11
CA ARG A 135 -14.18 -9.28 10.38
C ARG A 135 -13.67 -8.97 11.78
N PHE A 136 -14.00 -7.79 12.30
CA PHE A 136 -13.61 -7.40 13.64
C PHE A 136 -14.83 -7.01 14.46
N PRO A 137 -15.00 -7.58 15.67
CA PRO A 137 -16.06 -7.16 16.55
C PRO A 137 -15.95 -5.64 16.81
N LYS A 138 -17.09 -4.95 16.79
CA LYS A 138 -17.15 -3.53 17.13
C LYS A 138 -16.63 -3.35 18.55
N MET A 139 -15.50 -2.70 18.67
CA MET A 139 -14.98 -2.33 19.98
C MET A 139 -15.65 -1.03 20.40
N LYS A 140 -16.37 -1.10 21.49
CA LYS A 140 -16.95 0.11 22.09
C LYS A 140 -15.83 0.90 22.76
N PRO A 141 -15.75 2.24 22.54
CA PRO A 141 -14.83 3.06 23.31
C PRO A 141 -15.13 2.89 24.80
N PRO A 142 -14.13 3.05 25.67
CA PRO A 142 -14.34 3.03 27.12
C PRO A 142 -15.42 4.04 27.52
N LYS A 143 -16.37 3.62 28.36
CA LYS A 143 -17.42 4.53 28.85
C LYS A 143 -16.78 5.71 29.61
N GLY A 144 -17.24 6.92 29.32
CA GLY A 144 -16.89 8.12 30.08
C GLY A 144 -15.74 8.96 29.53
N LYS A 145 -15.03 8.56 28.46
CA LYS A 145 -13.97 9.39 27.85
C LYS A 145 -14.53 10.39 26.86
N LYS A 146 -14.09 11.65 26.99
CA LYS A 146 -14.39 12.75 26.06
C LYS A 146 -13.30 12.82 24.96
N LYS A 147 -13.64 13.45 23.84
CA LYS A 147 -12.65 13.75 22.79
C LYS A 147 -11.56 14.66 23.37
N GLY A 148 -10.32 14.21 23.30
CA GLY A 148 -9.15 14.93 23.86
C GLY A 148 -8.64 14.40 25.19
N ASP A 149 -9.36 13.46 25.85
CA ASP A 149 -8.86 12.84 27.07
C ASP A 149 -7.66 11.95 26.73
N LYS A 150 -6.56 12.12 27.45
CA LYS A 150 -5.38 11.27 27.33
C LYS A 150 -5.71 9.83 27.73
N THR A 151 -5.25 8.86 26.98
CA THR A 151 -5.49 7.43 27.23
C THR A 151 -4.18 6.76 27.62
N PRO A 152 -4.13 5.97 28.71
CA PRO A 152 -2.95 5.16 28.99
C PRO A 152 -2.60 4.25 27.82
N CYS A 153 -1.32 4.17 27.49
CA CYS A 153 -0.82 3.31 26.42
C CYS A 153 -0.46 1.92 26.98
N ASP A 154 -1.45 1.25 27.51
CA ASP A 154 -1.31 -0.05 28.17
C ASP A 154 -1.77 -1.22 27.29
N SER A 155 -1.74 -2.41 27.87
CA SER A 155 -2.15 -3.66 27.25
C SER A 155 -3.63 -3.76 26.89
N SER A 156 -4.47 -2.79 27.29
CA SER A 156 -5.92 -2.78 27.02
C SER A 156 -6.33 -2.15 25.69
N SER A 157 -5.37 -1.74 24.87
CA SER A 157 -5.61 -1.11 23.57
C SER A 157 -6.28 -2.05 22.56
N THR A 158 -6.88 -1.49 21.51
CA THR A 158 -7.43 -2.28 20.40
C THR A 158 -6.38 -3.19 19.78
N ALA A 159 -5.15 -2.70 19.61
CA ALA A 159 -4.05 -3.48 19.07
C ALA A 159 -3.72 -4.69 19.95
N SER A 160 -3.65 -4.53 21.27
CA SER A 160 -3.34 -5.64 22.20
C SER A 160 -4.37 -6.77 22.17
N ARG A 161 -5.62 -6.46 21.82
CA ARG A 161 -6.69 -7.46 21.70
C ARG A 161 -6.73 -8.15 20.36
N LEU A 162 -6.38 -7.43 19.29
CA LEU A 162 -6.46 -7.95 17.91
C LEU A 162 -5.22 -8.73 17.50
N LEU A 163 -4.02 -8.31 17.92
CA LEU A 163 -2.77 -8.97 17.56
C LEU A 163 -2.79 -10.47 17.84
N PRO A 164 -3.11 -10.95 19.07
CA PRO A 164 -3.14 -12.38 19.36
C PRO A 164 -4.19 -13.16 18.54
N LEU A 165 -5.27 -12.48 18.11
CA LEU A 165 -6.27 -13.11 17.26
C LEU A 165 -5.77 -13.25 15.83
N LEU A 166 -5.08 -12.22 15.31
CA LEU A 166 -4.53 -12.23 13.95
C LEU A 166 -3.36 -13.19 13.82
N GLU A 167 -2.51 -13.30 14.83
CA GLU A 167 -1.42 -14.29 14.88
C GLU A 167 -1.94 -15.74 14.85
N ARG A 168 -3.07 -16.00 15.50
CA ARG A 168 -3.71 -17.32 15.52
C ARG A 168 -4.54 -17.59 14.26
N TRP A 169 -5.02 -16.55 13.61
CA TRP A 169 -5.76 -16.68 12.38
C TRP A 169 -4.77 -16.97 11.25
N GLN A 170 -4.74 -18.21 10.83
CA GLN A 170 -4.22 -18.55 9.52
C GLN A 170 -5.18 -17.91 8.49
N LEU A 171 -4.87 -16.69 8.08
CA LEU A 171 -5.58 -16.01 7.01
C LEU A 171 -5.45 -16.89 5.78
N LYS A 172 -6.53 -17.62 5.48
CA LYS A 172 -6.56 -18.43 4.27
C LYS A 172 -6.47 -17.46 3.08
N PRO A 173 -5.57 -17.71 2.12
CA PRO A 173 -5.39 -16.85 0.95
C PRO A 173 -6.55 -16.92 -0.06
N ALA A 174 -7.68 -17.55 0.26
CA ALA A 174 -8.89 -17.52 -0.54
C ALA A 174 -9.53 -16.12 -0.46
N ASN A 175 -8.90 -15.17 -1.11
CA ASN A 175 -9.37 -13.80 -1.19
C ASN A 175 -9.79 -13.52 -2.63
N PRO A 176 -10.95 -12.89 -2.90
CA PRO A 176 -11.45 -12.66 -4.25
C PRO A 176 -10.54 -11.77 -5.11
N PHE A 177 -9.68 -10.96 -4.50
CA PHE A 177 -8.67 -10.23 -5.27
C PHE A 177 -7.36 -11.01 -5.45
N PHE A 178 -7.30 -12.28 -5.03
CA PHE A 178 -6.08 -13.09 -5.12
C PHE A 178 -5.56 -13.22 -6.55
N LEU A 179 -6.44 -13.39 -7.53
CA LEU A 179 -6.01 -13.52 -8.91
C LEU A 179 -5.37 -12.23 -9.46
N ILE A 180 -5.97 -11.06 -9.22
CA ILE A 180 -5.38 -9.80 -9.64
C ILE A 180 -4.09 -9.49 -8.86
N PHE A 181 -4.05 -9.87 -7.58
CA PHE A 181 -2.82 -9.79 -6.78
C PHE A 181 -1.74 -10.71 -7.37
N ARG A 182 -2.08 -11.95 -7.75
CA ARG A 182 -1.15 -12.88 -8.38
C ARG A 182 -0.59 -12.34 -9.69
N LEU A 183 -1.43 -11.72 -10.53
CA LEU A 183 -0.97 -11.04 -11.76
C LEU A 183 0.02 -9.91 -11.45
N TYR A 184 -0.30 -9.08 -10.46
CA TYR A 184 0.58 -8.01 -9.99
C TYR A 184 1.88 -8.58 -9.40
N HIS A 185 1.79 -9.52 -8.48
CA HIS A 185 2.93 -10.09 -7.78
C HIS A 185 3.92 -10.74 -8.75
N GLN A 186 3.45 -11.65 -9.60
CA GLN A 186 4.33 -12.45 -10.43
C GLN A 186 4.97 -11.68 -11.59
N GLN A 187 4.32 -10.65 -12.13
CA GLN A 187 4.79 -9.95 -13.32
C GLN A 187 5.38 -8.56 -13.05
N PHE A 188 5.04 -7.95 -11.92
CA PHE A 188 5.50 -6.58 -11.61
C PHE A 188 6.33 -6.53 -10.34
N LEU A 189 5.77 -6.99 -9.21
CA LEU A 189 6.46 -6.92 -7.93
C LEU A 189 7.71 -7.82 -7.93
N SER A 190 7.58 -9.10 -8.30
CA SER A 190 8.71 -10.03 -8.37
C SER A 190 9.76 -9.61 -9.38
N PHE A 191 9.34 -9.03 -10.51
CA PHE A 191 10.27 -8.50 -11.49
C PHE A 191 11.04 -7.28 -10.94
N SER A 192 10.38 -6.37 -10.25
CA SER A 192 11.05 -5.25 -9.58
C SER A 192 12.02 -5.72 -8.50
N CYS A 193 11.68 -6.76 -7.74
CA CYS A 193 12.59 -7.41 -6.78
C CYS A 193 13.81 -8.01 -7.51
N SER A 194 13.60 -8.73 -8.62
CA SER A 194 14.70 -9.31 -9.40
C SER A 194 15.64 -8.26 -10.02
N LYS A 195 15.15 -7.04 -10.24
CA LYS A 195 15.95 -5.89 -10.67
C LYS A 195 16.65 -5.16 -9.53
N GLY A 196 16.48 -5.61 -8.29
CA GLY A 196 17.06 -4.95 -7.12
C GLY A 196 16.40 -3.62 -6.75
N LEU A 197 15.19 -3.34 -7.25
CA LEU A 197 14.44 -2.12 -6.91
C LEU A 197 13.76 -2.23 -5.53
N ILE A 198 13.60 -3.43 -5.02
CA ILE A 198 13.07 -3.75 -3.70
C ILE A 198 13.94 -4.84 -3.09
N ASP A 199 14.46 -4.60 -1.90
CA ASP A 199 15.17 -5.61 -1.12
C ASP A 199 14.17 -6.43 -0.30
N THR A 200 14.00 -7.71 -0.65
CA THR A 200 13.07 -8.61 0.04
C THR A 200 13.63 -9.20 1.32
N GLU A 201 14.96 -9.19 1.50
CA GLU A 201 15.64 -9.74 2.69
C GLU A 201 15.79 -8.69 3.80
N HIS A 202 15.84 -7.39 3.46
CA HIS A 202 16.04 -6.28 4.40
C HIS A 202 15.01 -5.16 4.16
N LEU A 203 13.73 -5.54 3.99
CA LEU A 203 12.68 -4.60 3.60
C LEU A 203 12.43 -3.54 4.67
N ALA A 204 12.57 -2.27 4.29
CA ALA A 204 12.03 -1.15 5.04
C ALA A 204 10.64 -0.79 4.48
N LEU A 205 9.61 -1.06 5.29
CA LEU A 205 8.22 -0.94 4.90
C LEU A 205 7.57 0.29 5.51
N ALA A 206 7.14 1.24 4.67
CA ALA A 206 6.32 2.35 5.10
C ALA A 206 4.83 2.02 4.90
N GLY A 207 3.99 2.36 5.88
CA GLY A 207 2.54 2.13 5.82
C GLY A 207 1.76 3.37 6.21
N ASP A 208 0.71 3.68 5.44
CA ASP A 208 -0.18 4.80 5.73
C ASP A 208 -1.57 4.60 5.13
N GLY A 209 -2.56 5.25 5.77
CA GLY A 209 -3.94 5.27 5.32
C GLY A 209 -4.27 6.55 4.56
N THR A 210 -4.97 6.42 3.43
CA THR A 210 -5.37 7.57 2.63
C THR A 210 -6.83 7.46 2.17
N PRO A 211 -7.61 8.57 2.18
CA PRO A 211 -8.98 8.56 1.68
C PRO A 211 -9.01 8.31 0.16
N VAL A 212 -9.92 7.46 -0.32
CA VAL A 212 -10.25 7.30 -1.74
C VAL A 212 -11.70 7.71 -1.94
N ARG A 213 -11.89 8.85 -2.58
CA ARG A 213 -13.22 9.39 -2.89
C ARG A 213 -13.84 8.66 -4.05
N THR A 214 -15.11 8.38 -3.95
CA THR A 214 -15.86 7.74 -5.02
C THR A 214 -16.94 8.68 -5.56
N ALA A 215 -17.35 8.46 -6.82
CA ALA A 215 -18.51 9.13 -7.39
C ALA A 215 -19.84 8.53 -6.88
N ALA A 216 -19.81 7.60 -5.95
CA ALA A 216 -20.98 6.99 -5.38
C ALA A 216 -21.75 7.99 -4.53
N GLN A 217 -23.07 8.06 -4.78
CA GLN A 217 -23.96 8.86 -3.96
C GLN A 217 -24.69 7.96 -2.98
N GLN A 218 -24.97 8.49 -1.80
CA GLN A 218 -25.78 7.84 -0.78
C GLN A 218 -27.26 7.75 -1.21
N ARG A 219 -27.54 7.10 -2.34
CA ARG A 219 -28.91 6.82 -2.75
C ARG A 219 -29.39 5.59 -2.02
N LYS A 220 -30.37 5.79 -1.13
CA LYS A 220 -31.00 4.69 -0.41
C LYS A 220 -31.98 3.96 -1.37
N LYS A 221 -31.50 2.96 -2.11
CA LYS A 221 -32.38 1.98 -2.75
C LYS A 221 -32.80 0.92 -1.73
N ARG A 222 -34.06 0.57 -1.71
CA ARG A 222 -34.53 -0.64 -1.01
C ARG A 222 -34.09 -1.87 -1.82
N ILE A 223 -33.60 -2.88 -1.15
CA ILE A 223 -33.37 -4.19 -1.73
C ILE A 223 -34.44 -5.10 -1.14
N CYS A 224 -35.49 -5.18 -1.82
CA CYS A 224 -36.55 -6.12 -1.53
C CYS A 224 -37.53 -6.16 -2.71
N ASP A 225 -38.16 -7.27 -2.91
CA ASP A 225 -39.21 -7.50 -3.88
C ASP A 225 -40.57 -7.04 -3.36
N CYS A 226 -40.59 -6.36 -2.21
CA CYS A 226 -41.83 -5.96 -1.56
C CYS A 226 -42.71 -5.09 -2.47
N LYS A 227 -42.11 -4.22 -3.30
CA LYS A 227 -42.87 -3.37 -4.22
C LYS A 227 -43.45 -4.19 -5.39
N GLU A 228 -42.71 -5.18 -5.87
CA GLU A 228 -43.15 -6.11 -6.91
C GLU A 228 -44.28 -7.02 -6.38
N ASN A 229 -44.21 -7.33 -5.08
CA ASN A 229 -45.22 -8.09 -4.37
C ASN A 229 -46.38 -7.21 -3.79
N GLY A 230 -46.51 -5.97 -4.26
CA GLY A 230 -47.64 -5.08 -3.91
C GLY A 230 -47.49 -4.36 -2.53
N CYS A 231 -46.39 -4.54 -1.81
CA CYS A 231 -46.18 -3.88 -0.53
C CYS A 231 -45.52 -2.48 -0.73
N SER A 232 -46.27 -1.41 -0.46
CA SER A 232 -45.78 -0.02 -0.62
C SER A 232 -44.97 0.50 0.57
N SER A 233 -45.08 -0.12 1.73
CA SER A 233 -44.32 0.29 2.95
C SER A 233 -43.69 -0.93 3.61
N CYS A 234 -42.39 -1.13 3.39
CA CYS A 234 -41.63 -2.20 4.04
C CYS A 234 -40.48 -1.62 4.89
N ASN A 235 -40.10 -2.34 5.95
CA ASN A 235 -38.96 -2.04 6.80
C ASN A 235 -37.66 -2.69 6.32
N CYS A 236 -37.59 -3.15 5.06
CA CYS A 236 -36.42 -3.78 4.49
C CYS A 236 -35.23 -2.83 4.46
N LYS A 237 -34.05 -3.40 4.63
CA LYS A 237 -32.78 -2.65 4.59
C LYS A 237 -32.65 -1.89 3.27
N ARG A 238 -32.09 -0.69 3.34
CA ARG A 238 -31.78 0.12 2.16
C ARG A 238 -30.32 -0.08 1.82
N HIS A 239 -30.00 -0.27 0.54
CA HIS A 239 -28.66 -0.35 0.06
C HIS A 239 -28.22 0.93 -0.64
N TYR A 240 -26.94 1.20 -0.54
CA TYR A 240 -26.27 2.23 -1.30
C TYR A 240 -25.90 1.69 -2.69
N SER A 241 -25.60 2.59 -3.63
CA SER A 241 -25.09 2.20 -4.95
C SER A 241 -23.74 1.45 -4.88
N GLN A 242 -23.01 1.62 -3.77
CA GLN A 242 -21.83 0.87 -3.38
C GLN A 242 -21.95 0.50 -1.90
N PRO A 243 -22.37 -0.73 -1.57
CA PRO A 243 -22.62 -1.14 -0.19
C PRO A 243 -21.36 -1.14 0.69
N ASP A 244 -20.18 -1.27 0.07
CA ASP A 244 -18.89 -1.31 0.78
C ASP A 244 -18.34 0.07 1.12
N CYS A 245 -18.84 1.13 0.46
CA CYS A 245 -18.50 2.52 0.78
C CYS A 245 -19.26 3.02 2.00
N ASN A 246 -18.64 3.96 2.70
CA ASN A 246 -19.31 4.76 3.73
C ASN A 246 -18.68 6.14 3.87
N TRP A 247 -19.19 6.92 4.83
CA TRP A 247 -18.65 8.23 5.16
C TRP A 247 -17.36 8.10 5.98
N GLY A 248 -16.32 8.81 5.56
CA GLY A 248 -15.08 9.03 6.28
C GLY A 248 -14.78 10.51 6.44
N TRP A 249 -13.80 10.82 7.27
CA TRP A 249 -13.26 12.16 7.46
C TRP A 249 -11.88 12.25 6.79
N ASP A 250 -11.72 13.24 5.91
CA ASP A 250 -10.44 13.58 5.30
C ASP A 250 -9.82 14.71 6.12
N SER A 251 -8.83 14.40 6.93
CA SER A 251 -8.19 15.38 7.83
C SER A 251 -7.38 16.44 7.08
N HIS A 252 -6.83 16.09 5.92
CA HIS A 252 -6.05 17.03 5.09
C HIS A 252 -6.93 18.10 4.44
N ARG A 253 -8.14 17.71 4.00
CA ARG A 253 -9.10 18.62 3.36
C ARG A 253 -10.19 19.12 4.32
N GLU A 254 -10.15 18.70 5.57
CA GLU A 254 -11.12 19.04 6.62
C GLU A 254 -12.59 18.86 6.20
N CYS A 255 -12.88 17.76 5.51
CA CYS A 255 -14.23 17.50 5.01
C CYS A 255 -14.62 16.02 5.06
N TYR A 256 -15.93 15.78 5.15
CA TYR A 256 -16.47 14.44 4.98
C TYR A 256 -16.47 14.03 3.51
N PHE A 257 -16.16 12.76 3.26
CA PHE A 257 -16.24 12.15 1.93
C PHE A 257 -16.96 10.80 1.99
N PHE A 258 -17.47 10.35 0.84
CA PHE A 258 -18.06 9.03 0.70
C PHE A 258 -17.16 8.17 -0.18
N GLY A 259 -16.64 7.06 0.36
CA GLY A 259 -15.66 6.26 -0.36
C GLY A 259 -15.04 5.14 0.46
N TYR A 260 -13.76 4.94 0.21
CA TYR A 260 -12.91 3.95 0.86
C TYR A 260 -11.78 4.63 1.66
N HIS A 261 -11.22 3.87 2.56
CA HIS A 261 -9.94 4.09 3.18
C HIS A 261 -8.96 3.11 2.54
N LEU A 262 -7.98 3.60 1.80
CA LEU A 262 -6.90 2.81 1.24
C LEU A 262 -5.76 2.78 2.25
N TYR A 263 -5.39 1.60 2.72
CA TYR A 263 -4.14 1.39 3.43
C TYR A 263 -3.11 0.83 2.45
N MET A 264 -1.97 1.50 2.32
CA MET A 264 -0.92 1.15 1.37
C MET A 264 0.38 0.86 2.10
N TYR A 265 1.07 -0.20 1.67
CA TYR A 265 2.45 -0.46 2.02
C TYR A 265 3.36 -0.16 0.84
N VAL A 266 4.49 0.49 1.12
CA VAL A 266 5.49 0.93 0.14
C VAL A 266 6.87 0.51 0.61
N ALA A 267 7.70 0.03 -0.30
CA ALA A 267 9.11 -0.22 -0.05
C ALA A 267 9.85 1.12 0.07
N SER A 268 10.13 1.52 1.31
CA SER A 268 10.71 2.83 1.62
C SER A 268 12.15 2.98 1.13
N ASP A 269 12.89 1.90 1.04
CA ASP A 269 14.27 1.89 0.51
C ASP A 269 14.32 1.88 -1.02
N SER A 270 13.17 1.70 -1.68
CA SER A 270 13.09 1.82 -3.13
C SER A 270 13.26 3.27 -3.57
N HIS A 271 14.20 3.52 -4.47
CA HIS A 271 14.40 4.86 -5.06
C HIS A 271 13.12 5.44 -5.70
N SER A 272 12.22 4.57 -6.12
CA SER A 272 10.96 4.93 -6.79
C SER A 272 9.73 4.84 -5.90
N ASP A 273 9.87 4.66 -4.58
CA ASP A 273 8.75 4.51 -3.62
C ASP A 273 7.69 3.50 -4.12
N LEU A 274 8.12 2.26 -4.38
CA LEU A 274 7.28 1.26 -5.03
C LEU A 274 6.23 0.69 -4.09
N PRO A 275 4.95 0.66 -4.50
CA PRO A 275 3.87 0.09 -3.71
C PRO A 275 4.01 -1.45 -3.64
N VAL A 276 3.84 -2.01 -2.45
CA VAL A 276 3.97 -3.45 -2.20
C VAL A 276 2.60 -4.12 -2.04
N PHE A 277 1.75 -3.56 -1.18
CA PHE A 277 0.47 -4.19 -0.87
C PHE A 277 -0.61 -3.18 -0.50
N PRO A 278 -1.79 -3.19 -1.15
CA PRO A 278 -2.91 -2.33 -0.85
C PRO A 278 -4.01 -3.06 -0.10
N LEU A 279 -4.76 -2.36 0.73
CA LEU A 279 -6.03 -2.82 1.25
C LEU A 279 -7.07 -1.70 1.22
N LEU A 280 -8.19 -1.93 0.52
CA LEU A 280 -9.34 -1.03 0.56
C LEU A 280 -10.26 -1.43 1.71
N GLU A 281 -10.48 -0.49 2.60
CA GLU A 281 -11.38 -0.59 3.74
C GLU A 281 -12.51 0.45 3.62
N ARG A 282 -13.50 0.37 4.50
CA ARG A 282 -14.52 1.43 4.59
C ARG A 282 -13.88 2.75 5.03
N ALA A 283 -14.34 3.86 4.45
CA ALA A 283 -13.80 5.19 4.75
C ALA A 283 -13.78 5.58 6.24
N SER A 284 -14.66 5.01 7.06
CA SER A 284 -14.69 5.22 8.52
C SER A 284 -13.72 4.34 9.31
N ARG A 285 -12.91 3.52 8.64
CA ARG A 285 -11.96 2.64 9.33
C ARG A 285 -10.80 3.46 9.88
N HIS A 286 -10.40 3.17 11.10
CA HIS A 286 -9.24 3.79 11.74
C HIS A 286 -7.93 3.13 11.25
N ASP A 287 -6.89 3.92 11.06
CA ASP A 287 -5.58 3.51 10.51
C ASP A 287 -4.99 2.29 11.23
N MET A 288 -5.00 2.26 12.56
CA MET A 288 -4.54 1.12 13.35
C MET A 288 -5.23 -0.20 12.97
N LEU A 289 -6.53 -0.18 12.68
CA LEU A 289 -7.26 -1.39 12.30
C LEU A 289 -6.93 -1.82 10.87
N SER A 290 -6.83 -0.85 9.97
CA SER A 290 -6.43 -1.08 8.58
C SER A 290 -5.00 -1.60 8.52
N PHE A 291 -4.10 -1.01 9.31
CA PHE A 291 -2.73 -1.48 9.47
C PHE A 291 -2.67 -2.95 9.89
N LEU A 292 -3.27 -3.30 11.02
CA LEU A 292 -3.20 -4.67 11.52
C LEU A 292 -3.76 -5.68 10.52
N HIS A 293 -4.92 -5.38 9.93
CA HIS A 293 -5.55 -6.27 8.96
C HIS A 293 -4.70 -6.41 7.69
N SER A 294 -4.24 -5.31 7.10
CA SER A 294 -3.43 -5.34 5.89
C SER A 294 -2.07 -5.96 6.11
N PHE A 295 -1.43 -5.72 7.27
CA PHE A 295 -0.12 -6.26 7.61
C PHE A 295 -0.10 -7.78 7.66
N PHE A 296 -1.04 -8.37 8.41
CA PHE A 296 -1.13 -9.83 8.48
C PHE A 296 -1.60 -10.46 7.16
N THR A 297 -2.45 -9.77 6.40
CA THR A 297 -2.83 -10.20 5.06
C THR A 297 -1.61 -10.19 4.13
N MET A 298 -0.84 -9.11 4.13
CA MET A 298 0.39 -9.00 3.33
C MET A 298 1.39 -10.10 3.69
N LYS A 299 1.69 -10.32 4.97
CA LYS A 299 2.58 -11.42 5.41
C LYS A 299 2.12 -12.80 4.93
N ALA A 300 0.81 -13.03 4.83
CA ALA A 300 0.27 -14.29 4.33
C ALA A 300 0.43 -14.46 2.81
N TYR A 301 0.41 -13.35 2.05
CA TYR A 301 0.56 -13.36 0.60
C TYR A 301 2.00 -13.21 0.11
N LEU A 302 2.87 -12.62 0.92
CA LEU A 302 4.28 -12.37 0.64
C LEU A 302 5.15 -12.93 1.78
N PRO A 303 5.12 -14.26 2.01
CA PRO A 303 5.87 -14.87 3.11
C PRO A 303 7.39 -14.78 2.92
N GLU A 304 7.85 -14.56 1.68
CA GLU A 304 9.26 -14.37 1.33
C GLU A 304 9.82 -13.00 1.71
N PHE A 305 8.95 -12.02 2.02
CA PHE A 305 9.39 -10.67 2.36
C PHE A 305 9.76 -10.57 3.84
N ARG A 306 11.03 -10.30 4.12
CA ARG A 306 11.55 -10.10 5.46
C ARG A 306 11.57 -8.63 5.82
N ILE A 307 10.62 -8.22 6.66
CA ILE A 307 10.49 -6.84 7.10
C ILE A 307 11.53 -6.58 8.19
N GLU A 308 12.52 -5.75 7.93
CA GLU A 308 13.52 -5.32 8.91
C GLU A 308 13.09 -4.04 9.63
N LYS A 309 12.47 -3.11 8.90
CA LYS A 309 12.04 -1.80 9.43
C LYS A 309 10.58 -1.56 9.10
N LEU A 310 9.87 -0.97 10.06
CA LEU A 310 8.46 -0.59 9.90
C LEU A 310 8.28 0.89 10.25
N LEU A 311 7.91 1.69 9.25
CA LEU A 311 7.81 3.14 9.33
C LEU A 311 6.34 3.56 9.31
N LEU A 312 5.84 4.08 10.42
CA LEU A 312 4.42 4.42 10.60
C LEU A 312 4.27 5.77 11.30
N ASP A 313 3.12 6.41 11.12
CA ASP A 313 2.78 7.64 11.82
C ASP A 313 2.31 7.38 13.27
N SER A 314 2.05 8.47 13.99
CA SER A 314 1.62 8.43 15.39
C SER A 314 0.23 7.82 15.62
N ALA A 315 -0.59 7.61 14.57
CA ALA A 315 -1.86 6.89 14.69
C ALA A 315 -1.67 5.41 15.04
N HIS A 316 -0.47 4.89 14.78
CA HIS A 316 -0.06 3.51 15.04
C HIS A 316 0.68 3.32 16.37
N ASP A 317 0.82 4.40 17.17
CA ASP A 317 1.50 4.37 18.46
C ASP A 317 0.70 3.59 19.51
N ALA A 318 0.95 2.28 19.58
CA ALA A 318 0.38 1.37 20.57
C ALA A 318 1.42 0.40 21.09
N TYR A 319 1.52 0.24 22.42
CA TYR A 319 2.51 -0.63 23.05
C TYR A 319 2.57 -2.03 22.43
N ALA A 320 1.42 -2.62 22.15
CA ALA A 320 1.34 -3.95 21.55
C ALA A 320 2.00 -4.06 20.16
N VAL A 321 2.03 -2.98 19.38
CA VAL A 321 2.70 -2.96 18.07
C VAL A 321 4.22 -3.02 18.26
N TYR A 322 4.78 -2.26 19.20
CA TYR A 322 6.20 -2.31 19.50
C TYR A 322 6.63 -3.66 20.06
N GLU A 323 5.81 -4.26 20.94
CA GLU A 323 6.08 -5.58 21.51
C GLU A 323 6.06 -6.65 20.41
N TYR A 324 5.10 -6.61 19.51
CA TYR A 324 5.05 -7.47 18.34
C TYR A 324 6.28 -7.29 17.44
N CYS A 325 6.66 -6.05 17.12
CA CYS A 325 7.86 -5.77 16.33
C CYS A 325 9.12 -6.34 17.01
N ARG A 326 9.23 -6.20 18.32
CA ARG A 326 10.35 -6.77 19.11
C ARG A 326 10.41 -8.29 19.02
N GLN A 327 9.26 -8.97 19.08
CA GLN A 327 9.17 -10.44 18.97
C GLN A 327 9.55 -10.94 17.58
N GLU A 328 9.16 -10.21 16.55
CA GLU A 328 9.45 -10.52 15.14
C GLU A 328 10.81 -9.98 14.65
N ASN A 329 11.61 -9.35 15.51
CA ASN A 329 12.87 -8.68 15.17
C ASN A 329 12.73 -7.56 14.13
N ILE A 330 11.60 -6.87 14.12
CA ILE A 330 11.33 -5.70 13.29
C ILE A 330 11.69 -4.44 14.08
N THR A 331 12.41 -3.51 13.47
CA THR A 331 12.71 -2.21 14.08
C THR A 331 11.58 -1.22 13.77
N PRO A 332 10.77 -0.81 14.78
CA PRO A 332 9.69 0.14 14.55
C PRO A 332 10.19 1.59 14.57
N PHE A 333 9.86 2.34 13.53
CA PHE A 333 10.01 3.79 13.44
C PHE A 333 8.62 4.41 13.46
N ILE A 334 8.10 4.66 14.66
CA ILE A 334 6.75 5.17 14.91
C ILE A 334 6.84 6.38 15.80
N ASP A 335 6.20 7.48 15.39
CA ASP A 335 6.12 8.69 16.23
C ASP A 335 5.20 8.48 17.43
N LEU A 336 5.51 9.15 18.54
CA LEU A 336 4.68 9.08 19.73
C LEU A 336 3.41 9.89 19.56
N ASN A 337 2.28 9.33 19.95
CA ASN A 337 1.01 10.03 19.95
C ASN A 337 0.90 10.91 21.23
N PRO A 338 0.81 12.24 21.10
CA PRO A 338 0.69 13.13 22.27
C PRO A 338 -0.58 12.89 23.10
N GLY A 339 -1.58 12.22 22.51
CA GLY A 339 -2.81 11.82 23.24
C GLY A 339 -2.63 10.58 24.12
N HIS A 340 -1.51 9.86 24.01
CA HIS A 340 -1.21 8.67 24.81
C HIS A 340 -0.23 9.03 25.93
N THR A 341 -0.60 8.79 27.18
CA THR A 341 0.31 8.90 28.32
C THR A 341 0.75 7.52 28.74
N GLY A 342 2.07 7.31 28.76
CA GLY A 342 2.65 6.16 29.43
C GLY A 342 3.11 6.55 30.83
N HIS A 343 2.62 5.89 31.89
CA HIS A 343 3.24 5.97 33.19
C HIS A 343 4.29 4.85 33.29
N PHE A 344 5.54 5.24 33.26
CA PHE A 344 6.61 4.27 33.41
C PHE A 344 7.53 4.70 34.56
N THR A 345 7.54 3.92 35.63
CA THR A 345 8.49 4.08 36.74
C THR A 345 9.65 3.14 36.48
N TYR A 346 10.82 3.73 36.25
CA TYR A 346 12.04 2.98 35.95
C TYR A 346 13.02 3.12 37.11
N LYS A 347 13.18 2.08 37.91
CA LYS A 347 14.08 2.03 39.09
C LYS A 347 13.83 3.17 40.11
N ASP A 348 14.13 2.94 41.35
CA ASP A 348 13.81 3.82 42.48
C ASP A 348 14.52 5.20 42.46
N ASP A 349 15.48 5.40 41.57
CA ASP A 349 16.41 6.51 41.60
C ASP A 349 16.16 7.64 40.59
N PHE A 350 15.32 7.41 39.59
CA PHE A 350 14.96 8.40 38.56
C PHE A 350 13.63 8.06 37.90
N THR A 351 12.98 9.08 37.36
CA THR A 351 11.74 8.94 36.61
C THR A 351 12.04 9.08 35.11
N ILE A 352 11.10 8.66 34.28
CA ILE A 352 11.15 8.79 32.84
C ILE A 352 10.06 9.77 32.41
N ASP A 353 10.39 10.70 31.50
CA ASP A 353 9.42 11.61 30.90
C ASP A 353 8.61 10.97 29.78
N GLU A 354 7.71 11.76 29.18
CA GLU A 354 6.80 11.34 28.10
C GLU A 354 7.55 10.88 26.83
N ASP A 355 8.78 11.39 26.63
CA ASP A 355 9.63 11.07 25.49
C ASP A 355 10.59 9.88 25.76
N GLY A 356 10.52 9.28 26.93
CA GLY A 356 11.42 8.19 27.33
C GLY A 356 12.79 8.65 27.80
N VAL A 357 12.96 9.93 28.16
CA VAL A 357 14.22 10.47 28.66
C VAL A 357 14.24 10.45 30.20
N PRO A 358 15.32 9.97 30.82
CA PRO A 358 15.44 9.98 32.26
C PRO A 358 15.49 11.38 32.85
N ILE A 359 14.78 11.54 33.96
CA ILE A 359 14.80 12.75 34.80
C ILE A 359 15.60 12.44 36.05
N CYS A 360 16.64 13.22 36.35
CA CYS A 360 17.46 13.00 37.53
C CYS A 360 16.73 13.39 38.84
N LYS A 361 17.29 13.04 40.00
CA LYS A 361 16.74 13.38 41.34
C LYS A 361 16.46 14.87 41.55
N MET A 362 17.15 15.74 40.82
CA MET A 362 16.94 17.19 40.85
C MET A 362 15.88 17.68 39.87
N GLY A 363 15.09 16.81 39.28
CA GLY A 363 14.04 17.15 38.32
C GLY A 363 14.55 17.61 36.95
N LEU A 364 15.82 17.37 36.63
CA LEU A 364 16.41 17.80 35.36
C LEU A 364 16.49 16.66 34.36
N ARG A 365 16.14 16.93 33.11
CA ARG A 365 16.25 16.00 31.99
C ARG A 365 17.72 15.64 31.73
N MET A 366 18.05 14.35 31.68
CA MET A 366 19.39 13.87 31.47
C MET A 366 19.84 14.05 30.01
N HIS A 367 21.15 14.25 29.80
CA HIS A 367 21.72 14.34 28.47
C HIS A 367 21.93 12.96 27.87
N LYS A 368 21.57 12.80 26.62
CA LYS A 368 21.89 11.64 25.83
C LYS A 368 23.39 11.53 25.60
N ASP A 369 23.96 10.36 25.84
CA ASP A 369 25.37 10.05 25.68
C ASP A 369 25.63 8.91 24.68
N GLY A 370 24.69 8.69 23.76
CA GLY A 370 24.76 7.68 22.73
C GLY A 370 23.86 6.46 22.95
N TYR A 371 24.03 5.46 22.10
CA TYR A 371 23.33 4.17 22.22
C TYR A 371 24.21 3.03 21.73
N GLU A 372 23.96 1.82 22.22
CA GLU A 372 24.63 0.59 21.83
C GLU A 372 23.60 -0.33 21.16
N ALA A 373 23.59 -0.39 19.81
CA ALA A 373 22.62 -1.19 19.05
C ALA A 373 22.70 -2.68 19.41
N ALA A 374 23.91 -3.23 19.50
CA ALA A 374 24.11 -4.66 19.85
C ALA A 374 23.58 -5.06 21.24
N LYS A 375 23.42 -4.11 22.15
CA LYS A 375 22.85 -4.34 23.49
C LYS A 375 21.44 -3.77 23.63
N HIS A 376 20.84 -3.26 22.56
CA HIS A 376 19.52 -2.62 22.54
C HIS A 376 19.31 -1.65 23.71
N ARG A 377 20.30 -0.74 23.95
CA ARG A 377 20.24 0.20 25.06
C ARG A 377 20.69 1.60 24.66
N ALA A 378 20.02 2.61 25.23
CA ALA A 378 20.45 4.00 25.19
C ALA A 378 21.21 4.38 26.46
N LYS A 379 22.16 5.28 26.35
CA LYS A 379 22.97 5.80 27.44
C LYS A 379 22.68 7.27 27.66
N TYR A 380 22.40 7.63 28.90
CA TYR A 380 22.17 8.99 29.34
C TYR A 380 23.12 9.36 30.47
N ARG A 381 23.42 10.65 30.61
CA ARG A 381 24.30 11.16 31.69
C ARG A 381 23.73 12.39 32.37
N CYS A 382 24.25 12.68 33.55
CA CYS A 382 23.90 13.82 34.36
C CYS A 382 24.01 15.13 33.56
N PRO A 383 22.97 16.00 33.53
CA PRO A 383 22.98 17.27 32.83
C PRO A 383 23.89 18.33 33.47
N LYS A 384 24.15 18.21 34.77
CA LYS A 384 24.97 19.14 35.54
C LYS A 384 26.43 18.72 35.71
N ALA A 385 26.81 17.54 35.22
CA ALA A 385 28.21 17.10 35.33
C ALA A 385 29.08 17.71 34.22
N ASN A 386 30.12 18.41 34.62
CA ASN A 386 31.18 18.85 33.72
C ASN A 386 32.38 17.89 33.88
N ARG A 387 32.93 17.39 32.77
CA ARG A 387 34.08 16.48 32.79
C ARG A 387 35.29 17.03 33.54
N LYS A 388 35.41 18.37 33.64
CA LYS A 388 36.54 19.04 34.35
C LYS A 388 36.25 19.32 35.82
N GLN A 389 34.99 19.59 36.20
CA GLN A 389 34.62 20.16 37.50
C GLN A 389 33.73 19.23 38.34
N GLY A 390 33.17 18.15 37.76
CA GLY A 390 32.28 17.24 38.44
C GLY A 390 30.82 17.70 38.46
N CYS A 391 30.03 17.19 39.41
CA CYS A 391 28.60 17.52 39.56
C CYS A 391 28.43 18.73 40.48
N PHE A 392 27.58 19.69 40.09
CA PHE A 392 27.27 20.89 40.87
C PHE A 392 25.99 20.76 41.73
N CYS A 393 25.55 19.56 42.01
CA CYS A 393 24.39 19.34 42.90
C CYS A 393 24.82 19.36 44.36
N GLU A 394 23.96 19.89 45.25
CA GLU A 394 24.17 19.84 46.69
C GLU A 394 24.36 18.41 47.22
N HIS A 395 23.62 17.47 46.62
CA HIS A 395 23.70 16.04 46.92
C HIS A 395 24.06 15.26 45.65
N PRO A 396 25.35 15.12 45.33
CA PRO A 396 25.79 14.38 44.14
C PRO A 396 25.32 12.92 44.19
N CYS A 397 24.66 12.45 43.11
CA CYS A 397 24.18 11.07 43.01
C CYS A 397 25.26 10.10 42.49
N SER A 398 26.47 10.59 42.18
CA SER A 398 27.63 9.79 41.77
C SER A 398 28.92 10.48 42.13
N PRO A 399 29.94 9.79 42.61
CA PRO A 399 31.28 10.36 42.85
C PRO A 399 32.10 10.60 41.58
N ALA A 400 31.62 10.11 40.42
CA ALA A 400 32.31 10.24 39.15
C ALA A 400 32.30 11.68 38.63
N LYS A 401 33.46 12.17 38.12
CA LYS A 401 33.59 13.51 37.53
C LYS A 401 32.65 13.79 36.37
N TYR A 402 32.22 12.75 35.64
CA TYR A 402 31.24 12.84 34.56
C TYR A 402 29.79 12.70 35.05
N GLY A 403 29.57 12.57 36.37
CA GLY A 403 28.27 12.42 36.98
C GLY A 403 27.67 11.02 36.81
N ARG A 404 26.39 10.91 37.12
CA ARG A 404 25.66 9.66 36.98
C ARG A 404 25.40 9.32 35.51
N THR A 405 25.64 8.07 35.14
CA THR A 405 25.27 7.49 33.87
C THR A 405 24.11 6.49 34.08
N VAL A 406 23.13 6.55 33.19
CA VAL A 406 21.96 5.66 33.20
C VAL A 406 21.91 4.94 31.87
N HIS A 407 21.65 3.63 31.91
CA HIS A 407 21.37 2.84 30.74
C HIS A 407 19.90 2.42 30.74
N ILE A 408 19.24 2.62 29.62
CA ILE A 408 17.84 2.27 29.40
C ILE A 408 17.80 1.24 28.30
N PHE A 409 17.13 0.12 28.55
CA PHE A 409 17.03 -1.00 27.62
C PHE A 409 15.69 -0.95 26.87
N ALA A 410 15.72 -1.19 25.57
CA ALA A 410 14.51 -1.25 24.74
C ALA A 410 13.53 -2.32 25.24
N ALA A 411 14.04 -3.42 25.82
CA ALA A 411 13.22 -4.48 26.40
C ALA A 411 12.38 -4.03 27.62
N ASP A 412 12.81 -2.99 28.35
CA ASP A 412 12.09 -2.51 29.52
C ASP A 412 10.79 -1.76 29.14
N ASN A 413 10.83 -1.03 28.01
CA ASN A 413 9.65 -0.43 27.41
C ASN A 413 9.91 -0.18 25.91
N PRO A 414 9.54 -1.10 25.02
CA PRO A 414 9.84 -1.02 23.60
C PRO A 414 9.17 0.16 22.90
N ARG A 415 8.11 0.75 23.46
CA ARG A 415 7.47 1.95 22.95
C ARG A 415 8.30 3.19 23.23
N LEU A 416 8.78 3.39 24.43
CA LEU A 416 9.53 4.58 24.83
C LEU A 416 11.01 4.50 24.46
N PHE A 417 11.60 3.32 24.53
CA PHE A 417 13.06 3.13 24.42
C PHE A 417 13.47 2.50 23.09
N ASN A 418 13.15 3.19 22.00
CA ASN A 418 13.58 2.77 20.67
C ASN A 418 15.10 2.77 20.52
N ILE A 419 15.61 1.88 19.69
CA ILE A 419 17.00 1.84 19.25
C ILE A 419 17.00 1.81 17.70
N PRO A 420 17.55 2.86 17.05
CA PRO A 420 18.13 4.10 17.62
C PRO A 420 17.09 4.95 18.36
N PRO A 421 17.49 5.79 19.34
CA PRO A 421 16.57 6.66 20.06
C PRO A 421 15.94 7.73 19.15
N ARG A 422 14.65 8.06 19.37
CA ARG A 422 13.87 9.00 18.51
C ARG A 422 14.50 10.38 18.34
N ASP A 423 15.16 10.91 19.36
CA ASP A 423 15.84 12.21 19.30
C ASP A 423 17.19 12.16 18.58
N SER A 424 17.61 10.96 18.06
CA SER A 424 18.86 10.82 17.31
C SER A 424 18.69 11.17 15.84
N THR A 425 19.78 11.67 15.24
CA THR A 425 19.86 11.89 13.79
C THR A 425 19.69 10.59 12.99
N ALA A 426 20.16 9.46 13.56
CA ALA A 426 19.99 8.15 12.95
C ALA A 426 18.50 7.76 12.84
N TRP A 427 17.74 7.94 13.94
CA TRP A 427 16.30 7.66 13.92
C TRP A 427 15.55 8.56 12.94
N LYS A 428 15.85 9.87 12.97
CA LYS A 428 15.18 10.83 12.06
C LYS A 428 15.41 10.49 10.60
N ARG A 429 16.65 10.15 10.22
CA ARG A 429 16.98 9.74 8.85
C ARG A 429 16.18 8.54 8.39
N GLU A 430 16.05 7.52 9.23
CA GLU A 430 15.26 6.34 8.89
C GLU A 430 13.75 6.67 8.84
N TYR A 431 13.25 7.45 9.80
CA TYR A 431 11.85 7.86 9.87
C TYR A 431 11.42 8.75 8.70
N ASP A 432 12.31 9.57 8.15
CA ASP A 432 12.04 10.39 6.95
C ASP A 432 11.63 9.53 5.75
N GLY A 433 12.07 8.27 5.71
CA GLY A 433 11.62 7.26 4.75
C GLY A 433 10.11 6.99 4.78
N ARG A 434 9.41 7.31 5.88
CA ARG A 434 7.94 7.20 5.97
C ARG A 434 7.22 7.98 4.88
N THR A 435 7.80 9.10 4.44
CA THR A 435 7.19 9.93 3.38
C THR A 435 7.12 9.24 2.01
N SER A 436 7.77 8.09 1.84
CA SER A 436 7.69 7.28 0.61
C SER A 436 6.25 6.86 0.29
N VAL A 437 5.46 6.47 1.31
CA VAL A 437 4.06 6.08 1.11
C VAL A 437 3.19 7.29 0.72
N GLU A 438 3.47 8.47 1.25
CA GLU A 438 2.78 9.71 0.87
C GLU A 438 3.07 10.07 -0.60
N ARG A 439 4.33 9.93 -1.05
CA ARG A 439 4.72 10.15 -2.45
C ARG A 439 4.08 9.13 -3.40
N SER A 440 4.02 7.86 -3.01
CA SER A 440 3.33 6.81 -3.77
C SER A 440 1.84 7.10 -3.87
N ASN A 441 1.17 7.40 -2.76
CA ASN A 441 -0.25 7.78 -2.72
C ASN A 441 -0.55 9.01 -3.59
N LYS A 442 0.34 10.00 -3.61
CA LYS A 442 0.23 11.17 -4.47
C LYS A 442 0.27 10.78 -5.95
N ARG A 443 1.23 9.94 -6.37
CA ARG A 443 1.29 9.44 -7.75
C ARG A 443 0.01 8.73 -8.15
N GLU A 444 -0.53 7.87 -7.30
CA GLU A 444 -1.78 7.17 -7.58
C GLU A 444 -2.94 8.13 -7.81
N LYS A 445 -3.09 9.13 -6.95
CA LYS A 445 -4.22 10.06 -6.99
C LYS A 445 -4.08 11.16 -8.04
N GLU A 446 -2.89 11.76 -8.12
CA GLU A 446 -2.66 12.93 -8.97
C GLU A 446 -2.15 12.54 -10.36
N ASP A 447 -1.17 11.65 -10.46
CA ASP A 447 -0.57 11.31 -11.74
C ASP A 447 -1.44 10.31 -12.51
N TYR A 448 -1.94 9.27 -11.83
CA TYR A 448 -2.77 8.23 -12.44
C TYR A 448 -4.28 8.42 -12.24
N LYS A 449 -4.69 9.51 -11.56
CA LYS A 449 -6.10 9.89 -11.42
C LYS A 449 -6.94 8.78 -10.78
N LEU A 450 -6.46 8.12 -9.72
CA LEU A 450 -7.16 7.02 -9.03
C LEU A 450 -8.62 7.38 -8.73
N GLU A 451 -8.88 8.52 -8.10
CA GLU A 451 -10.22 8.94 -7.66
C GLU A 451 -11.18 9.34 -8.81
N TYR A 452 -10.67 9.53 -10.04
CA TYR A 452 -11.49 9.88 -11.19
C TYR A 452 -12.21 8.70 -11.83
N GLY A 453 -11.96 7.48 -11.37
CA GLY A 453 -12.69 6.28 -11.77
C GLY A 453 -14.15 6.36 -11.32
N ARG A 454 -15.11 6.24 -12.25
CA ARG A 454 -16.55 6.17 -11.94
C ARG A 454 -17.02 4.74 -11.69
N HIS A 455 -16.23 3.99 -10.92
CA HIS A 455 -16.52 2.59 -10.63
C HIS A 455 -17.62 2.46 -9.58
N ARG A 456 -18.44 1.41 -9.70
CA ARG A 456 -19.58 1.16 -8.81
C ARG A 456 -19.42 -0.10 -7.95
N SER A 457 -18.28 -0.77 -8.03
CA SER A 457 -18.02 -1.97 -7.24
C SER A 457 -16.59 -1.95 -6.70
N THR A 458 -16.36 -2.56 -5.56
CA THR A 458 -15.05 -2.73 -4.94
C THR A 458 -14.10 -3.48 -5.87
N LYS A 459 -14.60 -4.49 -6.60
CA LYS A 459 -13.88 -5.19 -7.67
C LYS A 459 -13.20 -4.21 -8.65
N MET A 460 -13.98 -3.29 -9.20
CA MET A 460 -13.46 -2.33 -10.18
C MET A 460 -12.47 -1.33 -9.58
N TRP A 461 -12.65 -0.98 -8.30
CA TRP A 461 -11.68 -0.16 -7.58
C TRP A 461 -10.36 -0.88 -7.38
N TYR A 462 -10.39 -2.17 -7.02
CA TYR A 462 -9.17 -2.98 -6.95
C TYR A 462 -8.51 -3.17 -8.31
N CYS A 463 -9.28 -3.44 -9.37
CA CYS A 463 -8.70 -3.54 -10.72
C CYS A 463 -7.98 -2.26 -11.12
N ARG A 464 -8.57 -1.09 -10.82
CA ARG A 464 -7.94 0.19 -11.08
C ARG A 464 -6.69 0.43 -10.23
N LEU A 465 -6.77 0.14 -8.94
CA LEU A 465 -5.67 0.32 -8.00
C LEU A 465 -4.47 -0.56 -8.38
N TYR A 466 -4.68 -1.85 -8.58
CA TYR A 466 -3.60 -2.75 -9.01
C TYR A 466 -3.04 -2.39 -10.38
N GLY A 467 -3.88 -1.96 -11.32
CA GLY A 467 -3.39 -1.46 -12.61
C GLY A 467 -2.47 -0.23 -12.46
N ILE A 468 -2.81 0.67 -11.55
CA ILE A 468 -1.95 1.84 -11.23
C ILE A 468 -0.66 1.40 -10.54
N MET A 469 -0.71 0.47 -9.59
CA MET A 469 0.48 -0.08 -8.95
C MET A 469 1.40 -0.76 -9.98
N MET A 470 0.84 -1.57 -10.89
CA MET A 470 1.58 -2.17 -12.00
C MET A 470 2.32 -1.11 -12.84
N LEU A 471 1.67 0.02 -13.13
CA LEU A 471 2.29 1.11 -13.86
C LEU A 471 3.38 1.83 -13.08
N GLN A 472 3.23 2.00 -11.76
CA GLN A 472 4.30 2.57 -10.92
C GLN A 472 5.56 1.69 -10.95
N HIS A 473 5.39 0.36 -10.96
CA HIS A 473 6.51 -0.56 -11.14
C HIS A 473 7.12 -0.45 -12.53
N LEU A 474 6.29 -0.45 -13.58
CA LEU A 474 6.74 -0.31 -14.96
C LEU A 474 7.52 0.99 -15.20
N ASP A 475 7.08 2.09 -14.58
CA ASP A 475 7.75 3.40 -14.69
C ASP A 475 9.10 3.45 -13.96
N ALA A 476 9.33 2.55 -13.01
CA ALA A 476 10.59 2.43 -12.29
C ALA A 476 11.62 1.54 -13.00
N TRP A 477 11.19 0.78 -14.01
CA TRP A 477 12.11 -0.10 -14.73
C TRP A 477 13.00 0.69 -15.69
N GLU A 478 14.27 0.37 -15.73
CA GLU A 478 15.19 0.95 -16.69
C GLU A 478 14.83 0.49 -18.11
N MET A 479 14.57 1.46 -18.96
CA MET A 479 14.24 1.26 -20.38
C MET A 479 15.38 1.75 -21.26
N PRO A 480 15.61 1.12 -22.44
CA PRO A 480 16.52 1.65 -23.43
C PRO A 480 16.12 3.06 -23.88
N SER A 481 17.10 3.84 -24.33
CA SER A 481 16.78 5.14 -24.93
C SER A 481 15.90 4.99 -26.17
N VAL A 482 15.10 6.02 -26.45
CA VAL A 482 14.21 6.04 -27.62
C VAL A 482 15.01 5.81 -28.90
N GLU A 483 16.21 6.42 -29.03
CA GLU A 483 17.07 6.27 -30.22
C GLU A 483 17.57 4.83 -30.36
N THR A 484 17.95 4.19 -29.25
CA THR A 484 18.38 2.78 -29.23
C THR A 484 17.23 1.88 -29.66
N PHE A 485 16.04 2.13 -29.12
CA PHE A 485 14.86 1.35 -29.45
C PHE A 485 14.45 1.50 -30.93
N GLN A 486 14.43 2.72 -31.46
CA GLN A 486 14.11 3.00 -32.86
C GLN A 486 15.05 2.27 -33.83
N LYS A 487 16.36 2.28 -33.54
CA LYS A 487 17.34 1.53 -34.33
C LYS A 487 17.09 0.01 -34.29
N SER A 488 16.74 -0.51 -33.09
CA SER A 488 16.39 -1.92 -32.94
C SER A 488 15.13 -2.28 -33.73
N LEU A 489 14.09 -1.44 -33.67
CA LEU A 489 12.83 -1.63 -34.39
C LEU A 489 13.05 -1.71 -35.91
N LEU A 490 13.87 -0.83 -36.48
CA LEU A 490 14.21 -0.86 -37.91
C LEU A 490 15.05 -2.09 -38.29
N GLY A 491 15.94 -2.55 -37.41
CA GLY A 491 16.70 -3.79 -37.63
C GLY A 491 15.84 -5.06 -37.59
N LEU A 492 14.71 -5.04 -36.88
CA LEU A 492 13.73 -6.14 -36.86
C LEU A 492 12.82 -6.15 -38.10
N ALA A 493 12.73 -5.02 -38.81
CA ALA A 493 11.89 -4.84 -39.98
C ALA A 493 12.63 -5.17 -41.32
N ALA A 494 13.95 -5.25 -41.28
CA ALA A 494 14.82 -5.62 -42.42
C ALA A 494 15.03 -7.12 -42.51
#